data_ba9ae409afe6f20a5d6db92352d73faa
#
_entry.id   ba9ae409afe6f20a5d6db92352d73faa
#
_cell.length_a   1.000
_cell.length_b   1.000
_cell.length_c   1.000
_cell.angle_alpha   90.00
_cell.angle_beta   90.00
_cell.angle_gamma   90.00
#
_symmetry.space_group_name_H-M   'P 1'
#
loop_
_entity.id
_entity.type
_entity.pdbx_description
1 polymer ?
#
loop_
_entity_poly.entity_id
_entity_poly.type
_entity_poly.pdbx_seq_one_letter_code
_entity_poly.pdbx_strand_id
1 'polypeptide(L)'
;LDEADRMLDMGFGPQLEAICKFLPEQRQTLMFSATFAPRIMSLASRLMKSPGRLELASATDRHTQITQSLHWADNMIHKEKLLDHYLRDADLEQAVVFASTQVETDRLADALAEQGHAVAALHGAMPQKVRAHRLKQLRSGHVRVLVATDIAARGLDIEEQIGRAHV
;
A
#
# COMPACT_ATOMS: atom_id res chain seq x y z
N LEU A 1 19.24 2.38 5.88
CA LEU A 1 18.26 2.26 4.81
C LEU A 1 16.99 1.69 5.41
N ASP A 2 15.88 2.39 5.25
CA ASP A 2 14.56 1.96 5.67
C ASP A 2 13.66 1.78 4.44
N GLU A 3 12.69 0.86 4.49
CA GLU A 3 11.85 0.46 3.35
C GLU A 3 12.68 0.17 2.06
N ALA A 4 13.74 -0.64 2.18
CA ALA A 4 14.68 -0.87 1.08
C ALA A 4 14.04 -1.52 -0.15
N ASP A 5 13.03 -2.36 0.02
CA ASP A 5 12.22 -2.93 -1.07
C ASP A 5 11.50 -1.82 -1.85
N ARG A 6 10.89 -0.89 -1.15
CA ARG A 6 10.20 0.25 -1.77
C ARG A 6 11.16 1.16 -2.53
N MET A 7 12.33 1.44 -1.96
CA MET A 7 13.34 2.25 -2.66
C MET A 7 13.77 1.60 -3.98
N LEU A 8 13.93 0.27 -4.02
CA LEU A 8 14.25 -0.45 -5.25
C LEU A 8 13.07 -0.47 -6.23
N ASP A 9 11.84 -0.63 -5.76
CA ASP A 9 10.62 -0.58 -6.60
C ASP A 9 10.45 0.77 -7.29
N MET A 10 10.85 1.85 -6.61
CA MET A 10 10.86 3.21 -7.16
C MET A 10 12.09 3.50 -8.04
N GLY A 11 12.98 2.54 -8.26
CA GLY A 11 14.15 2.68 -9.13
C GLY A 11 15.36 3.40 -8.50
N PHE A 12 15.41 3.59 -7.18
CA PHE A 12 16.50 4.31 -6.50
C PHE A 12 17.80 3.50 -6.31
N GLY A 13 17.90 2.30 -6.89
CA GLY A 13 19.11 1.47 -6.78
C GLY A 13 20.40 2.20 -7.16
N PRO A 14 20.51 2.82 -8.36
CA PRO A 14 21.68 3.57 -8.77
C PRO A 14 22.03 4.75 -7.85
N GLN A 15 21.02 5.47 -7.35
CA GLN A 15 21.23 6.60 -6.45
C GLN A 15 21.76 6.15 -5.09
N LEU A 16 21.24 5.03 -4.55
CA LEU A 16 21.74 4.44 -3.32
C LEU A 16 23.21 4.03 -3.45
N GLU A 17 23.57 3.37 -4.56
CA GLU A 17 24.96 2.98 -4.84
C GLU A 17 25.88 4.21 -4.97
N ALA A 18 25.40 5.28 -5.63
CA ALA A 18 26.14 6.52 -5.77
C ALA A 18 26.38 7.19 -4.39
N ILE A 19 25.37 7.27 -3.55
CA ILE A 19 25.48 7.84 -2.19
C ILE A 19 26.49 7.02 -1.37
N CYS A 20 26.42 5.69 -1.44
CA CYS A 20 27.28 4.82 -0.67
C CYS A 20 28.79 4.99 -0.99
N LYS A 21 29.15 5.47 -2.20
CA LYS A 21 30.54 5.78 -2.57
C LYS A 21 31.11 6.98 -1.81
N PHE A 22 30.27 7.86 -1.30
CA PHE A 22 30.69 9.03 -0.52
C PHE A 22 30.72 8.77 1.00
N LEU A 23 30.23 7.60 1.44
CA LEU A 23 30.23 7.26 2.85
C LEU A 23 31.59 6.72 3.30
N PRO A 24 31.99 6.95 4.57
CA PRO A 24 33.21 6.38 5.13
C PRO A 24 33.23 4.85 4.99
N GLU A 25 34.41 4.26 4.73
CA GLU A 25 34.54 2.81 4.68
C GLU A 25 34.23 2.14 6.03
N GLN A 26 34.65 2.80 7.12
CA GLN A 26 34.37 2.34 8.47
C GLN A 26 33.05 2.94 8.95
N ARG A 27 31.99 2.16 8.84
CA ARG A 27 30.63 2.55 9.23
C ARG A 27 29.81 1.35 9.63
N GLN A 28 28.78 1.58 10.41
CA GLN A 28 27.68 0.63 10.62
C GLN A 28 26.59 0.91 9.59
N THR A 29 26.14 -0.13 8.86
CA THR A 29 25.05 -0.04 7.91
C THR A 29 23.91 -0.92 8.39
N LEU A 30 22.72 -0.32 8.55
CA LEU A 30 21.48 -1.02 8.86
C LEU A 30 20.54 -0.93 7.66
N MET A 31 19.87 -2.05 7.36
CA MET A 31 18.87 -2.13 6.30
C MET A 31 17.60 -2.79 6.83
N PHE A 32 16.47 -2.11 6.67
CA PHE A 32 15.15 -2.61 7.00
C PHE A 32 14.33 -2.76 5.72
N SER A 33 13.62 -3.86 5.61
CA SER A 33 12.78 -4.17 4.45
C SER A 33 11.64 -5.09 4.87
N ALA A 34 10.45 -4.90 4.31
CA ALA A 34 9.32 -5.79 4.52
C ALA A 34 9.47 -7.11 3.76
N THR A 35 10.32 -7.15 2.73
CA THR A 35 10.57 -8.35 1.91
C THR A 35 12.06 -8.62 1.77
N PHE A 36 12.42 -9.91 1.64
CA PHE A 36 13.79 -10.37 1.35
C PHE A 36 13.89 -10.97 -0.06
N ALA A 37 13.24 -10.33 -1.03
CA ALA A 37 13.35 -10.72 -2.44
C ALA A 37 14.81 -10.76 -2.91
N PRO A 38 15.18 -11.58 -3.92
CA PRO A 38 16.56 -11.71 -4.40
C PRO A 38 17.25 -10.39 -4.72
N ARG A 39 16.50 -9.41 -5.26
CA ARG A 39 17.01 -8.06 -5.55
C ARG A 39 17.42 -7.27 -4.30
N ILE A 40 16.67 -7.44 -3.18
CA ILE A 40 17.00 -6.81 -1.89
C ILE A 40 18.27 -7.45 -1.32
N MET A 41 18.38 -8.76 -1.39
CA MET A 41 19.57 -9.48 -0.96
C MET A 41 20.79 -9.10 -1.78
N SER A 42 20.65 -8.91 -3.10
CA SER A 42 21.72 -8.42 -3.97
C SER A 42 22.14 -6.99 -3.60
N LEU A 43 21.21 -6.10 -3.26
CA LEU A 43 21.55 -4.77 -2.77
C LEU A 43 22.29 -4.84 -1.43
N ALA A 44 21.79 -5.62 -0.49
CA ALA A 44 22.41 -5.81 0.83
C ALA A 44 23.86 -6.30 0.71
N SER A 45 24.13 -7.30 -0.14
CA SER A 45 25.47 -7.83 -0.35
C SER A 45 26.48 -6.82 -0.94
N ARG A 46 25.99 -5.83 -1.69
CA ARG A 46 26.84 -4.76 -2.26
C ARG A 46 27.09 -3.61 -1.29
N LEU A 47 26.12 -3.31 -0.41
CA LEU A 47 26.19 -2.15 0.48
C LEU A 47 26.66 -2.47 1.90
N MET A 48 26.62 -3.73 2.31
CA MET A 48 26.90 -4.16 3.67
C MET A 48 28.08 -5.16 3.69
N LYS A 49 28.86 -5.12 4.75
CA LYS A 49 30.00 -6.03 4.98
C LYS A 49 29.58 -7.10 6.01
N SER A 50 29.45 -8.35 5.58
CA SER A 50 29.08 -9.49 6.44
C SER A 50 27.91 -9.18 7.39
N PRO A 51 26.74 -8.78 6.88
CA PRO A 51 25.63 -8.36 7.73
C PRO A 51 25.05 -9.55 8.50
N GLY A 52 24.74 -9.35 9.79
CA GLY A 52 23.82 -10.19 10.52
C GLY A 52 22.42 -10.04 9.95
N ARG A 53 21.65 -11.13 9.83
CA ARG A 53 20.28 -11.12 9.35
C ARG A 53 19.33 -11.47 10.49
N LEU A 54 18.34 -10.62 10.71
CA LEU A 54 17.23 -10.86 11.61
C LEU A 54 15.94 -10.85 10.80
N GLU A 55 15.21 -11.95 10.79
CA GLU A 55 13.93 -12.11 10.13
C GLU A 55 12.86 -12.34 11.19
N LEU A 56 11.91 -11.41 11.31
CA LEU A 56 10.89 -11.45 12.37
C LEU A 56 9.64 -12.22 11.95
N ALA A 57 9.37 -12.33 10.66
CA ALA A 57 8.29 -13.14 10.11
C ALA A 57 8.70 -13.68 8.73
N SER A 58 8.25 -14.88 8.39
CA SER A 58 8.42 -15.39 7.03
C SER A 58 7.42 -14.71 6.10
N ALA A 59 7.86 -14.32 4.91
CA ALA A 59 6.96 -13.81 3.86
C ALA A 59 5.88 -14.83 3.43
N THR A 60 6.02 -16.09 3.88
CA THR A 60 5.08 -17.20 3.66
C THR A 60 4.13 -17.42 4.84
N ASP A 61 4.34 -16.74 5.97
CA ASP A 61 3.42 -16.84 7.09
C ASP A 61 2.06 -16.27 6.67
N ARG A 62 1.08 -17.15 6.51
CA ARG A 62 -0.30 -16.74 6.30
C ARG A 62 -0.71 -15.92 7.53
N HIS A 63 -1.00 -14.65 7.31
CA HIS A 63 -1.61 -13.84 8.35
C HIS A 63 -2.97 -14.47 8.71
N THR A 64 -3.01 -15.27 9.75
CA THR A 64 -4.21 -16.01 10.19
C THR A 64 -5.36 -15.07 10.58
N GLN A 65 -5.05 -13.79 10.77
CA GLN A 65 -6.02 -12.74 11.08
C GLN A 65 -6.63 -12.07 9.82
N ILE A 66 -6.15 -12.43 8.60
CA ILE A 66 -6.64 -11.86 7.34
C ILE A 66 -7.31 -12.97 6.54
N THR A 67 -8.62 -12.88 6.33
CA THR A 67 -9.33 -13.72 5.38
C THR A 67 -9.14 -13.16 3.98
N GLN A 68 -8.63 -13.99 3.07
CA GLN A 68 -8.39 -13.61 1.69
C GLN A 68 -9.30 -14.44 0.76
N SER A 69 -9.93 -13.79 -0.19
CA SER A 69 -10.74 -14.43 -1.23
C SER A 69 -10.42 -13.86 -2.60
N LEU A 70 -10.42 -14.73 -3.62
CA LEU A 70 -10.20 -14.36 -5.02
C LEU A 70 -11.53 -14.49 -5.76
N HIS A 71 -11.89 -13.42 -6.46
CA HIS A 71 -13.10 -13.38 -7.26
C HIS A 71 -12.76 -13.12 -8.73
N TRP A 72 -13.33 -13.91 -9.63
CA TRP A 72 -13.18 -13.74 -11.06
C TRP A 72 -14.24 -12.80 -11.60
N ALA A 73 -13.84 -11.88 -12.46
CA ALA A 73 -14.75 -10.98 -13.15
C ALA A 73 -14.55 -11.09 -14.66
N ASP A 74 -15.64 -11.16 -15.42
CA ASP A 74 -15.61 -11.34 -16.87
C ASP A 74 -15.16 -10.05 -17.59
N ASN A 75 -15.45 -8.91 -17.00
CA ASN A 75 -15.13 -7.58 -17.53
C ASN A 75 -15.17 -6.52 -16.42
N MET A 76 -14.83 -5.27 -16.76
CA MET A 76 -14.82 -4.16 -15.80
C MET A 76 -16.19 -3.88 -15.17
N ILE A 77 -17.27 -3.98 -15.94
CA ILE A 77 -18.64 -3.76 -15.42
C ILE A 77 -18.98 -4.82 -14.36
N HIS A 78 -18.64 -6.08 -14.61
CA HIS A 78 -18.84 -7.15 -13.65
C HIS A 78 -17.97 -6.93 -12.40
N LYS A 79 -16.72 -6.51 -12.57
CA LYS A 79 -15.80 -6.22 -11.48
C LYS A 79 -16.33 -5.09 -10.56
N GLU A 80 -16.85 -4.02 -11.13
CA GLU A 80 -17.43 -2.91 -10.38
C GLU A 80 -18.74 -3.31 -9.65
N LYS A 81 -19.57 -4.16 -10.26
CA LYS A 81 -20.76 -4.72 -9.59
C LYS A 81 -20.39 -5.63 -8.42
N LEU A 82 -19.35 -6.45 -8.55
CA LEU A 82 -18.83 -7.25 -7.45
C LEU A 82 -18.33 -6.36 -6.32
N LEU A 83 -17.59 -5.31 -6.63
CA LEU A 83 -17.12 -4.35 -5.64
C LEU A 83 -18.29 -3.69 -4.91
N ASP A 84 -19.28 -3.16 -5.64
CA ASP A 84 -20.49 -2.56 -5.03
C ASP A 84 -21.23 -3.56 -4.13
N HIS A 85 -21.35 -4.82 -4.55
CA HIS A 85 -21.97 -5.88 -3.76
C HIS A 85 -21.26 -6.06 -2.41
N TYR A 86 -19.93 -6.16 -2.39
CA TYR A 86 -19.17 -6.29 -1.15
C TYR A 86 -19.20 -5.04 -0.28
N LEU A 87 -19.19 -3.85 -0.88
CA LEU A 87 -19.26 -2.60 -0.14
C LEU A 87 -20.64 -2.33 0.51
N ARG A 88 -21.69 -3.05 0.07
CA ARG A 88 -23.05 -2.99 0.68
C ARG A 88 -23.22 -3.96 1.84
N ASP A 89 -22.22 -4.76 2.17
CA ASP A 89 -22.29 -5.65 3.32
C ASP A 89 -22.53 -4.82 4.60
N ALA A 90 -23.53 -5.24 5.38
CA ALA A 90 -23.93 -4.55 6.60
C ALA A 90 -22.85 -4.62 7.70
N ASP A 91 -22.07 -5.68 7.69
CA ASP A 91 -20.99 -5.92 8.66
C ASP A 91 -19.69 -5.20 8.29
N LEU A 92 -19.61 -4.63 7.08
CA LEU A 92 -18.46 -3.86 6.62
C LEU A 92 -18.49 -2.45 7.21
N GLU A 93 -17.65 -2.19 8.19
CA GLU A 93 -17.53 -0.84 8.78
C GLU A 93 -16.74 0.09 7.87
N GLN A 94 -15.57 -0.33 7.42
CA GLN A 94 -14.70 0.46 6.54
C GLN A 94 -14.01 -0.44 5.50
N ALA A 95 -13.67 0.15 4.35
CA ALA A 95 -12.93 -0.52 3.28
C ALA A 95 -11.85 0.37 2.67
N VAL A 96 -10.76 -0.25 2.25
CA VAL A 96 -9.77 0.36 1.34
C VAL A 96 -9.81 -0.39 0.01
N VAL A 97 -10.03 0.34 -1.06
CA VAL A 97 -10.03 -0.16 -2.44
C VAL A 97 -8.78 0.34 -3.14
N PHE A 98 -7.96 -0.57 -3.64
CA PHE A 98 -6.73 -0.21 -4.34
C PHE A 98 -6.98 -0.11 -5.85
N ALA A 99 -6.60 1.03 -6.43
CA ALA A 99 -6.64 1.28 -7.87
C ALA A 99 -5.23 1.53 -8.41
N SER A 100 -4.98 1.15 -9.66
CA SER A 100 -3.64 1.16 -10.26
C SER A 100 -3.13 2.57 -10.57
N THR A 101 -4.00 3.52 -10.88
CA THR A 101 -3.66 4.88 -11.29
C THR A 101 -4.45 5.94 -10.54
N GLN A 102 -3.94 7.19 -10.54
CA GLN A 102 -4.64 8.33 -9.95
C GLN A 102 -5.98 8.59 -10.64
N VAL A 103 -6.00 8.52 -11.98
CA VAL A 103 -7.22 8.72 -12.77
C VAL A 103 -8.28 7.67 -12.44
N GLU A 104 -7.87 6.42 -12.31
CA GLU A 104 -8.77 5.34 -11.94
C GLU A 104 -9.28 5.49 -10.50
N THR A 105 -8.41 5.97 -9.60
CA THR A 105 -8.80 6.26 -8.20
C THR A 105 -9.92 7.29 -8.12
N ASP A 106 -9.79 8.40 -8.86
CA ASP A 106 -10.82 9.44 -8.89
C ASP A 106 -12.10 8.93 -9.57
N ARG A 107 -11.99 8.32 -10.76
CA ARG A 107 -13.13 7.76 -11.50
C ARG A 107 -13.94 6.77 -10.66
N LEU A 108 -13.25 5.86 -9.98
CA LEU A 108 -13.91 4.83 -9.16
C LEU A 108 -14.55 5.43 -7.91
N ALA A 109 -13.92 6.42 -7.28
CA ALA A 109 -14.50 7.13 -6.15
C ALA A 109 -15.79 7.87 -6.55
N ASP A 110 -15.77 8.55 -7.70
CA ASP A 110 -16.97 9.25 -8.23
C ASP A 110 -18.09 8.25 -8.53
N ALA A 111 -17.78 7.14 -9.21
CA ALA A 111 -18.78 6.10 -9.51
C ALA A 111 -19.40 5.47 -8.26
N LEU A 112 -18.60 5.22 -7.22
CA LEU A 112 -19.08 4.70 -5.94
C LEU A 112 -19.92 5.75 -5.18
N ALA A 113 -19.55 7.05 -5.27
CA ALA A 113 -20.35 8.14 -4.70
C ALA A 113 -21.73 8.24 -5.35
N GLU A 114 -21.82 8.12 -6.68
CA GLU A 114 -23.10 8.07 -7.42
C GLU A 114 -23.98 6.89 -7.00
N GLN A 115 -23.37 5.78 -6.59
CA GLN A 115 -24.07 4.60 -6.06
C GLN A 115 -24.48 4.74 -4.59
N GLY A 116 -24.17 5.88 -3.95
CA GLY A 116 -24.56 6.21 -2.59
C GLY A 116 -23.57 5.80 -1.50
N HIS A 117 -22.34 5.39 -1.85
CA HIS A 117 -21.32 5.10 -0.85
C HIS A 117 -20.68 6.38 -0.29
N ALA A 118 -20.38 6.38 1.01
CA ALA A 118 -19.57 7.42 1.66
C ALA A 118 -18.08 7.17 1.34
N VAL A 119 -17.62 7.68 0.21
CA VAL A 119 -16.31 7.37 -0.38
C VAL A 119 -15.42 8.61 -0.51
N ALA A 120 -14.10 8.40 -0.46
CA ALA A 120 -13.11 9.41 -0.83
C ALA A 120 -11.96 8.76 -1.62
N ALA A 121 -11.40 9.51 -2.58
CA ALA A 121 -10.18 9.13 -3.28
C ALA A 121 -8.93 9.54 -2.49
N LEU A 122 -7.81 8.81 -2.63
CA LEU A 122 -6.51 9.14 -2.05
C LEU A 122 -5.36 8.78 -2.99
N HIS A 123 -4.65 9.78 -3.51
CA HIS A 123 -3.50 9.56 -4.39
C HIS A 123 -2.44 10.66 -4.26
N GLY A 124 -1.26 10.43 -4.87
CA GLY A 124 -0.07 11.26 -4.68
C GLY A 124 -0.17 12.68 -5.26
N ALA A 125 -1.03 12.94 -6.25
CA ALA A 125 -1.23 14.29 -6.81
C ALA A 125 -2.01 15.24 -5.89
N MET A 126 -2.64 14.70 -4.83
CA MET A 126 -3.42 15.54 -3.91
C MET A 126 -2.53 16.33 -2.96
N PRO A 127 -2.87 17.61 -2.68
CA PRO A 127 -2.21 18.38 -1.63
C PRO A 127 -2.26 17.69 -0.28
N GLN A 128 -1.20 17.82 0.52
CA GLN A 128 -1.08 17.13 1.80
C GLN A 128 -2.25 17.44 2.76
N LYS A 129 -2.77 18.67 2.74
CA LYS A 129 -3.93 19.06 3.56
C LYS A 129 -5.19 18.26 3.18
N VAL A 130 -5.41 18.02 1.88
CA VAL A 130 -6.56 17.23 1.39
C VAL A 130 -6.41 15.79 1.82
N ARG A 131 -5.21 15.21 1.67
CA ARG A 131 -4.92 13.84 2.10
C ARG A 131 -5.19 13.66 3.60
N ALA A 132 -4.64 14.55 4.42
CA ALA A 132 -4.85 14.52 5.88
C ALA A 132 -6.35 14.64 6.25
N HIS A 133 -7.10 15.49 5.54
CA HIS A 133 -8.53 15.65 5.76
C HIS A 133 -9.31 14.37 5.44
N ARG A 134 -9.04 13.74 4.29
CA ARG A 134 -9.71 12.49 3.88
C ARG A 134 -9.43 11.33 4.83
N LEU A 135 -8.20 11.23 5.33
CA LEU A 135 -7.84 10.24 6.35
C LEU A 135 -8.56 10.50 7.68
N LYS A 136 -8.69 11.77 8.07
CA LYS A 136 -9.49 12.13 9.26
C LYS A 136 -10.97 11.75 9.08
N GLN A 137 -11.54 11.97 7.90
CA GLN A 137 -12.91 11.56 7.59
C GLN A 137 -13.10 10.04 7.63
N LEU A 138 -12.12 9.27 7.15
CA LEU A 138 -12.14 7.80 7.27
C LEU A 138 -12.12 7.38 8.75
N ARG A 139 -11.16 7.89 9.54
CA ARG A 139 -11.07 7.57 10.97
C ARG A 139 -12.29 7.95 11.79
N SER A 140 -13.00 9.01 11.40
CA SER A 140 -14.24 9.44 12.07
C SER A 140 -15.52 8.78 11.55
N GLY A 141 -15.41 7.84 10.60
CA GLY A 141 -16.55 7.16 9.99
C GLY A 141 -17.40 7.98 9.02
N HIS A 142 -17.03 9.25 8.75
CA HIS A 142 -17.70 10.06 7.72
C HIS A 142 -17.47 9.53 6.30
N VAL A 143 -16.33 8.90 6.08
CA VAL A 143 -16.00 8.14 4.88
C VAL A 143 -15.86 6.68 5.30
N ARG A 144 -16.58 5.79 4.62
CA ARG A 144 -16.51 4.34 4.86
C ARG A 144 -15.61 3.65 3.86
N VAL A 145 -15.46 4.20 2.66
CA VAL A 145 -14.68 3.61 1.57
C VAL A 145 -13.56 4.57 1.16
N LEU A 146 -12.33 4.12 1.22
CA LEU A 146 -11.19 4.87 0.69
C LEU A 146 -10.70 4.19 -0.59
N VAL A 147 -10.81 4.88 -1.74
CA VAL A 147 -10.19 4.43 -2.98
C VAL A 147 -8.80 5.03 -3.07
N ALA A 148 -7.75 4.23 -3.16
CA ALA A 148 -6.38 4.72 -3.07
C ALA A 148 -5.43 4.03 -4.06
N THR A 149 -4.38 4.74 -4.48
CA THR A 149 -3.25 4.09 -5.13
C THR A 149 -2.38 3.40 -4.08
N ASP A 150 -1.72 2.30 -4.44
CA ASP A 150 -0.81 1.55 -3.54
C ASP A 150 0.20 2.46 -2.84
N ILE A 151 0.79 3.40 -3.58
CA ILE A 151 1.78 4.34 -3.02
C ILE A 151 1.15 5.27 -1.97
N ALA A 152 -0.06 5.74 -2.20
CA ALA A 152 -0.72 6.68 -1.29
C ALA A 152 -1.27 5.98 -0.04
N ALA A 153 -1.63 4.71 -0.15
CA ALA A 153 -2.14 3.91 0.96
C ALA A 153 -1.04 3.28 1.83
N ARG A 154 0.20 3.26 1.37
CA ARG A 154 1.33 2.76 2.17
C ARG A 154 1.57 3.66 3.39
N GLY A 155 1.75 3.03 4.55
CA GLY A 155 1.94 3.73 5.82
C GLY A 155 0.67 4.38 6.38
N LEU A 156 -0.51 4.03 5.85
CA LEU A 156 -1.76 4.34 6.51
C LEU A 156 -1.87 3.43 7.75
N ASP A 157 -1.65 4.04 8.90
CA ASP A 157 -1.95 3.42 10.17
C ASP A 157 -3.45 3.61 10.44
N ILE A 158 -4.20 2.54 10.24
CA ILE A 158 -5.64 2.51 10.47
C ILE A 158 -5.86 1.43 11.53
N GLU A 159 -6.13 1.88 12.74
CA GLU A 159 -6.14 1.05 13.96
C GLU A 159 -7.29 0.04 14.02
N GLU A 160 -8.29 0.08 13.10
CA GLU A 160 -9.47 -0.75 13.15
C GLU A 160 -9.56 -1.75 11.98
N GLN A 161 -10.42 -2.76 12.13
CA GLN A 161 -10.63 -3.81 11.11
C GLN A 161 -11.15 -3.21 9.80
N ILE A 162 -10.34 -3.26 8.76
CA ILE A 162 -10.68 -2.72 7.45
C ILE A 162 -10.66 -3.82 6.41
N GLY A 163 -11.75 -3.92 5.65
CA GLY A 163 -11.79 -4.68 4.41
C GLY A 163 -10.86 -4.05 3.36
N ARG A 164 -10.08 -4.87 2.63
CA ARG A 164 -9.22 -4.42 1.53
C ARG A 164 -9.60 -5.14 0.24
N ALA A 165 -9.76 -4.38 -0.84
CA ALA A 165 -9.99 -4.90 -2.17
C ALA A 165 -8.97 -4.32 -3.17
N HIS A 166 -8.50 -5.14 -4.11
CA HIS A 166 -7.71 -4.72 -5.26
C HIS A 166 -8.58 -4.77 -6.51
N VAL A 167 -8.64 -3.67 -7.25
CA VAL A 167 -9.43 -3.50 -8.46
C VAL A 167 -8.54 -3.27 -9.66
#